data_0a40d3c593cd2f16ed2f33ddbd59aed0
#
_entry.id   0a40d3c593cd2f16ed2f33ddbd59aed0
#
_cell.length_a   1.000
_cell.length_b   1.000
_cell.length_c   1.000
_cell.angle_alpha   90.00
_cell.angle_beta   90.00
_cell.angle_gamma   90.00
#
_symmetry.space_group_name_H-M   'P 1'
#
loop_
_entity.id
_entity.type
_entity.pdbx_description
1 polymer ?
#
loop_
_entity_poly.entity_id
_entity_poly.type
_entity_poly.pdbx_seq_one_letter_code
_entity_poly.pdbx_strand_id
1 'polypeptide(L)'
;MSDYVNVTELFGCDVFNDAVMEERLPKKVYKELKKTIEEGKELSLEVADVVAHEMKEWAIEKGATHYSHWFQPLTGVTAEKHDAFITAPKENGKVLMSFSGKELIKGESDASSFPSGGLRATFEARGYTAWDCTSPAFVRHDAAGGTLCIPTAFCSYTGEALDQKTPLLRSMEAINTQQIGRASCRERV
;
A
#
# COMPACT_ATOMS: atom_id res chain seq x y z
N MET A 1 28.37 14.53 22.87
CA MET A 1 27.41 13.64 23.56
C MET A 1 26.86 12.77 22.47
N SER A 2 27.10 11.46 22.49
CA SER A 2 26.47 10.56 21.55
C SER A 2 25.00 10.46 21.97
N ASP A 3 24.10 10.93 21.12
CA ASP A 3 22.67 10.72 21.34
C ASP A 3 22.42 9.21 21.32
N TYR A 4 22.11 8.68 22.51
CA TYR A 4 21.75 7.27 22.65
C TYR A 4 20.40 7.07 21.96
N VAL A 5 20.43 6.38 20.82
CA VAL A 5 19.22 6.03 20.08
C VAL A 5 18.59 4.83 20.76
N ASN A 6 17.39 4.99 21.32
CA ASN A 6 16.60 3.89 21.84
C ASN A 6 15.96 3.11 20.66
N VAL A 7 16.60 2.01 20.28
CA VAL A 7 16.16 1.19 19.15
C VAL A 7 14.75 0.64 19.35
N THR A 8 14.34 0.37 20.58
CA THR A 8 13.00 -0.18 20.87
C THR A 8 11.89 0.85 20.68
N GLU A 9 12.17 2.12 20.89
CA GLU A 9 11.23 3.21 20.62
C GLU A 9 11.22 3.61 19.15
N LEU A 10 12.36 3.48 18.48
CA LEU A 10 12.50 3.83 17.08
C LEU A 10 11.94 2.77 16.14
N PHE A 11 12.03 1.49 16.52
CA PHE A 11 11.60 0.39 15.66
C PHE A 11 10.10 0.42 15.42
N GLY A 12 9.70 0.61 14.16
CA GLY A 12 8.31 0.60 13.73
C GLY A 12 7.52 1.87 14.08
N CYS A 13 8.15 2.94 14.61
CA CYS A 13 7.45 4.17 14.98
C CYS A 13 6.81 4.88 13.77
N ASP A 14 7.36 4.68 12.57
CA ASP A 14 6.85 5.26 11.33
C ASP A 14 6.18 4.23 10.41
N VAL A 15 5.59 3.20 11.02
CA VAL A 15 4.85 2.14 10.32
C VAL A 15 3.37 2.23 10.68
N PHE A 16 2.50 2.29 9.66
CA PHE A 16 1.05 2.20 9.81
C PHE A 16 0.65 0.75 10.05
N ASN A 17 1.03 0.24 11.22
CA ASN A 17 0.88 -1.15 11.62
C ASN A 17 -0.52 -1.43 12.20
N ASP A 18 -0.74 -2.67 12.61
CA ASP A 18 -2.01 -3.13 13.13
C ASP A 18 -2.48 -2.33 14.36
N ALA A 19 -1.57 -1.99 15.27
CA ALA A 19 -1.90 -1.20 16.46
C ALA A 19 -2.36 0.23 16.09
N VAL A 20 -1.68 0.87 15.14
CA VAL A 20 -2.05 2.19 14.63
C VAL A 20 -3.40 2.13 13.91
N MET A 21 -3.64 1.07 13.13
CA MET A 21 -4.92 0.87 12.46
C MET A 21 -6.06 0.66 13.46
N GLU A 22 -5.85 -0.13 14.51
CA GLU A 22 -6.86 -0.37 15.55
C GLU A 22 -7.20 0.91 16.32
N GLU A 23 -6.21 1.75 16.60
CA GLU A 23 -6.40 3.02 17.31
C GLU A 23 -7.17 4.05 16.47
N ARG A 24 -6.83 4.17 15.18
CA ARG A 24 -7.31 5.25 14.31
C ARG A 24 -8.58 4.93 13.56
N LEU A 25 -8.73 3.69 13.13
CA LEU A 25 -9.88 3.32 12.31
C LEU A 25 -11.15 3.14 13.17
N PRO A 26 -12.32 3.53 12.67
CA PRO A 26 -13.58 3.16 13.29
C PRO A 26 -13.64 1.63 13.45
N LYS A 27 -14.09 1.15 14.61
CA LYS A 27 -14.11 -0.29 14.97
C LYS A 27 -14.73 -1.20 13.89
N LYS A 28 -15.77 -0.71 13.20
CA LYS A 28 -16.41 -1.46 12.12
C LYS A 28 -15.47 -1.61 10.92
N VAL A 29 -14.83 -0.50 10.51
CA VAL A 29 -13.90 -0.48 9.37
C VAL A 29 -12.67 -1.34 9.65
N TYR A 30 -12.09 -1.23 10.85
CA TYR A 30 -10.95 -2.06 11.26
C TYR A 30 -11.28 -3.56 11.18
N LYS A 31 -12.44 -3.97 11.72
CA LYS A 31 -12.87 -5.39 11.66
C LYS A 31 -13.09 -5.86 10.23
N GLU A 32 -13.66 -5.03 9.37
CA GLU A 32 -13.91 -5.36 7.97
C GLU A 32 -12.60 -5.46 7.19
N LEU A 33 -11.64 -4.55 7.43
CA LEU A 33 -10.30 -4.61 6.88
C LEU A 33 -9.58 -5.89 7.30
N LYS A 34 -9.59 -6.25 8.59
CA LYS A 34 -8.99 -7.50 9.10
C LYS A 34 -9.59 -8.73 8.42
N LYS A 35 -10.90 -8.78 8.31
CA LYS A 35 -11.60 -9.86 7.61
C LYS A 35 -11.20 -9.94 6.13
N THR A 36 -11.09 -8.79 5.46
CA THR A 36 -10.65 -8.72 4.06
C THR A 36 -9.24 -9.29 3.89
N ILE A 37 -8.32 -8.94 4.80
CA ILE A 37 -6.96 -9.46 4.82
C ILE A 37 -6.94 -10.98 5.05
N GLU A 38 -7.70 -11.47 6.03
CA GLU A 38 -7.76 -12.90 6.38
C GLU A 38 -8.37 -13.75 5.27
N GLU A 39 -9.39 -13.23 4.58
CA GLU A 39 -10.09 -13.91 3.51
C GLU A 39 -9.43 -13.74 2.13
N GLY A 40 -8.40 -12.88 2.01
CA GLY A 40 -7.75 -12.58 0.73
C GLY A 40 -8.67 -11.93 -0.29
N LYS A 41 -9.68 -11.19 0.15
CA LYS A 41 -10.66 -10.53 -0.70
C LYS A 41 -10.20 -9.15 -1.15
N GLU A 42 -10.87 -8.62 -2.18
CA GLU A 42 -10.67 -7.24 -2.59
C GLU A 42 -11.21 -6.27 -1.55
N LEU A 43 -10.48 -5.17 -1.34
CA LEU A 43 -10.88 -4.09 -0.45
C LEU A 43 -12.04 -3.31 -1.07
N SER A 44 -13.13 -3.14 -0.33
CA SER A 44 -14.24 -2.31 -0.80
C SER A 44 -13.86 -0.82 -0.81
N LEU A 45 -14.43 -0.04 -1.74
CA LEU A 45 -14.14 1.39 -1.84
C LEU A 45 -14.50 2.14 -0.56
N GLU A 46 -15.60 1.77 0.09
CA GLU A 46 -16.04 2.42 1.34
C GLU A 46 -15.03 2.24 2.46
N VAL A 47 -14.49 1.02 2.62
CA VAL A 47 -13.44 0.74 3.61
C VAL A 47 -12.14 1.44 3.21
N ALA A 48 -11.79 1.39 1.93
CA ALA A 48 -10.57 2.01 1.41
C ALA A 48 -10.55 3.53 1.60
N ASP A 49 -11.69 4.22 1.42
CA ASP A 49 -11.78 5.67 1.60
C ASP A 49 -11.52 6.07 3.05
N VAL A 50 -12.05 5.32 4.02
CA VAL A 50 -11.80 5.59 5.44
C VAL A 50 -10.35 5.28 5.80
N VAL A 51 -9.82 4.16 5.34
CA VAL A 51 -8.41 3.78 5.58
C VAL A 51 -7.45 4.80 4.95
N ALA A 52 -7.72 5.24 3.72
CA ALA A 52 -6.92 6.24 3.04
C ALA A 52 -6.91 7.57 3.80
N HIS A 53 -8.07 8.00 4.30
CA HIS A 53 -8.18 9.22 5.09
C HIS A 53 -7.30 9.14 6.35
N GLU A 54 -7.47 8.11 7.16
CA GLU A 54 -6.71 7.94 8.40
C GLU A 54 -5.21 7.72 8.16
N MET A 55 -4.86 6.99 7.13
CA MET A 55 -3.47 6.78 6.71
C MET A 55 -2.80 8.11 6.30
N LYS A 56 -3.52 8.96 5.56
CA LYS A 56 -3.06 10.28 5.16
C LYS A 56 -2.86 11.18 6.40
N GLU A 57 -3.87 11.28 7.29
CA GLU A 57 -3.78 12.10 8.50
C GLU A 57 -2.59 11.66 9.37
N TRP A 58 -2.45 10.37 9.60
CA TRP A 58 -1.32 9.80 10.30
C TRP A 58 0.03 10.14 9.63
N ALA A 59 0.12 10.01 8.32
CA ALA A 59 1.34 10.33 7.59
C ALA A 59 1.70 11.81 7.67
N ILE A 60 0.72 12.71 7.62
CA ILE A 60 0.91 14.16 7.79
C ILE A 60 1.41 14.48 9.20
N GLU A 61 0.86 13.85 10.24
CA GLU A 61 1.35 13.98 11.61
C GLU A 61 2.81 13.53 11.76
N LYS A 62 3.22 12.55 10.95
CA LYS A 62 4.61 12.08 10.83
C LYS A 62 5.48 12.97 9.92
N GLY A 63 4.95 14.07 9.40
CA GLY A 63 5.67 15.02 8.55
C GLY A 63 5.74 14.65 7.07
N ALA A 64 4.93 13.69 6.62
CA ALA A 64 4.85 13.37 5.20
C ALA A 64 4.09 14.46 4.43
N THR A 65 4.64 14.84 3.28
CA THR A 65 4.04 15.78 2.32
C THR A 65 3.65 15.11 1.00
N HIS A 66 4.23 13.96 0.75
CA HIS A 66 4.06 13.16 -0.45
C HIS A 66 3.71 11.72 -0.10
N TYR A 67 3.19 11.00 -1.10
CA TYR A 67 3.01 9.56 -1.03
C TYR A 67 3.60 8.87 -2.25
N SER A 68 3.90 7.59 -2.12
CA SER A 68 4.49 6.79 -3.17
C SER A 68 3.86 5.40 -3.18
N HIS A 69 3.36 4.99 -4.35
CA HIS A 69 3.06 3.58 -4.60
C HIS A 69 4.37 2.86 -4.91
N TRP A 70 4.74 1.94 -4.03
CA TRP A 70 6.02 1.24 -4.10
C TRP A 70 5.80 -0.21 -4.51
N PHE A 71 6.36 -0.61 -5.63
CA PHE A 71 6.19 -1.94 -6.21
C PHE A 71 7.46 -2.38 -6.96
N GLN A 72 7.55 -3.68 -7.24
CA GLN A 72 8.66 -4.28 -7.98
C GLN A 72 8.14 -4.89 -9.28
N PRO A 73 8.17 -4.14 -10.39
CA PRO A 73 7.76 -4.65 -11.69
C PRO A 73 8.69 -5.78 -12.17
N LEU A 74 8.25 -6.53 -13.17
CA LEU A 74 9.02 -7.65 -13.74
C LEU A 74 10.36 -7.22 -14.37
N THR A 75 10.59 -5.93 -14.53
CA THR A 75 11.89 -5.37 -14.95
C THR A 75 13.02 -5.60 -13.95
N GLY A 76 12.70 -6.03 -12.71
CA GLY A 76 13.67 -6.29 -11.65
C GLY A 76 14.16 -5.05 -10.87
N VAL A 77 13.71 -3.86 -11.24
CA VAL A 77 14.05 -2.60 -10.56
C VAL A 77 12.82 -2.10 -9.81
N THR A 78 13.00 -1.71 -8.54
CA THR A 78 11.91 -1.11 -7.76
C THR A 78 11.39 0.15 -8.46
N ALA A 79 10.08 0.24 -8.63
CA ALA A 79 9.41 1.40 -9.18
C ALA A 79 8.65 2.13 -8.07
N GLU A 80 8.62 3.44 -8.19
CA GLU A 80 7.93 4.33 -7.28
C GLU A 80 7.11 5.33 -8.09
N LYS A 81 5.83 5.44 -7.79
CA LYS A 81 5.00 6.54 -8.29
C LYS A 81 4.81 7.53 -7.16
N HIS A 82 5.55 8.65 -7.24
CA HIS A 82 5.43 9.75 -6.29
C HIS A 82 4.30 10.69 -6.67
N ASP A 83 3.58 11.16 -5.67
CA ASP A 83 2.61 12.21 -5.80
C ASP A 83 2.56 13.05 -4.51
N ALA A 84 2.05 14.28 -4.59
CA ALA A 84 1.88 15.13 -3.43
C ALA A 84 0.46 15.03 -2.89
N PHE A 85 0.30 15.13 -1.56
CA PHE A 85 -1.02 15.26 -0.97
C PHE A 85 -1.71 16.57 -1.34
N ILE A 86 -0.94 17.61 -1.68
CA ILE A 86 -1.46 18.94 -2.01
C ILE A 86 -2.17 18.91 -3.36
N THR A 87 -3.43 19.35 -3.35
CA THR A 87 -4.19 19.59 -4.58
C THR A 87 -3.93 21.00 -5.13
N ALA A 88 -4.30 21.23 -6.39
CA ALA A 88 -4.25 22.58 -6.97
C ALA A 88 -5.03 23.58 -6.12
N PRO A 89 -4.53 24.85 -6.00
CA PRO A 89 -5.21 25.87 -5.22
C PRO A 89 -6.63 26.11 -5.74
N LYS A 90 -7.57 26.25 -4.79
CA LYS A 90 -8.94 26.68 -5.10
C LYS A 90 -8.98 28.19 -5.33
N GLU A 91 -10.12 28.71 -5.81
CA GLU A 91 -10.36 30.13 -6.09
C GLU A 91 -10.03 31.06 -4.91
N ASN A 92 -10.10 30.55 -3.69
CA ASN A 92 -9.76 31.29 -2.46
C ASN A 92 -8.26 31.21 -2.07
N GLY A 93 -7.41 30.65 -2.94
CA GLY A 93 -5.97 30.47 -2.70
C GLY A 93 -5.63 29.36 -1.68
N LYS A 94 -6.62 28.64 -1.14
CA LYS A 94 -6.39 27.53 -0.22
C LYS A 94 -6.13 26.24 -0.98
N VAL A 95 -5.17 25.46 -0.48
CA VAL A 95 -4.89 24.11 -0.94
C VAL A 95 -5.55 23.09 -0.02
N LEU A 96 -5.90 21.94 -0.56
CA LEU A 96 -6.37 20.80 0.22
C LEU A 96 -5.33 19.69 0.17
N MET A 97 -5.21 18.97 1.28
CA MET A 97 -4.47 17.72 1.32
C MET A 97 -5.47 16.59 1.06
N SER A 98 -5.31 15.84 -0.03
CA SER A 98 -6.21 14.76 -0.41
C SER A 98 -5.47 13.47 -0.69
N PHE A 99 -6.09 12.37 -0.31
CA PHE A 99 -5.69 11.01 -0.63
C PHE A 99 -6.95 10.14 -0.49
N SER A 100 -7.35 9.46 -1.53
CA SER A 100 -8.62 8.73 -1.58
C SER A 100 -8.41 7.23 -1.60
N GLY A 101 -9.46 6.47 -1.28
CA GLY A 101 -9.45 5.01 -1.36
C GLY A 101 -9.22 4.49 -2.77
N LYS A 102 -9.49 5.28 -3.81
CA LYS A 102 -9.15 4.92 -5.19
C LYS A 102 -7.65 4.72 -5.38
N GLU A 103 -6.83 5.55 -4.72
CA GLU A 103 -5.37 5.41 -4.75
C GLU A 103 -4.90 4.10 -4.12
N LEU A 104 -5.63 3.58 -3.13
CA LEU A 104 -5.34 2.29 -2.51
C LEU A 104 -5.80 1.11 -3.37
N ILE A 105 -7.03 1.16 -3.92
CA ILE A 105 -7.62 0.03 -4.64
C ILE A 105 -7.07 -0.09 -6.05
N LYS A 106 -6.99 1.04 -6.76
CA LYS A 106 -6.64 1.06 -8.18
C LYS A 106 -5.91 2.36 -8.52
N GLY A 107 -4.70 2.48 -7.99
CA GLY A 107 -3.81 3.57 -8.36
C GLY A 107 -3.36 3.41 -9.81
N GLU A 108 -3.49 4.44 -10.63
CA GLU A 108 -2.96 4.42 -11.98
C GLU A 108 -1.45 4.62 -11.91
N SER A 109 -0.69 3.60 -12.32
CA SER A 109 0.72 3.77 -12.56
C SER A 109 0.92 4.24 -14.00
N ASP A 110 1.43 5.45 -14.14
CA ASP A 110 1.93 5.91 -15.42
C ASP A 110 3.23 5.15 -15.75
N ALA A 111 3.39 4.82 -17.01
CA ALA A 111 4.59 4.20 -17.55
C ALA A 111 5.86 5.04 -17.34
N SER A 112 5.74 6.34 -17.12
CA SER A 112 6.84 7.22 -16.71
C SER A 112 7.43 6.88 -15.35
N SER A 113 6.70 6.12 -14.52
CA SER A 113 7.16 5.64 -13.21
C SER A 113 8.17 4.48 -13.29
N PHE A 114 8.43 3.92 -14.46
CA PHE A 114 9.39 2.83 -14.65
C PHE A 114 10.78 3.36 -14.95
N PRO A 115 11.80 2.97 -14.16
CA PRO A 115 13.18 3.45 -14.35
C PRO A 115 13.78 3.10 -15.72
N SER A 116 13.26 2.08 -16.39
CA SER A 116 13.72 1.61 -17.70
C SER A 116 13.13 2.34 -18.90
N GLY A 117 12.27 3.34 -18.72
CA GLY A 117 11.79 4.39 -19.64
C GLY A 117 11.78 4.17 -21.14
N GLY A 118 11.74 2.94 -21.64
CA GLY A 118 11.65 2.67 -23.07
C GLY A 118 10.19 2.53 -23.52
N LEU A 119 9.89 2.97 -24.74
CA LEU A 119 8.56 2.85 -25.36
C LEU A 119 7.96 1.44 -25.26
N ARG A 120 8.79 0.42 -25.23
CA ARG A 120 8.39 -0.98 -25.11
C ARG A 120 7.98 -1.34 -23.69
N ALA A 121 8.71 -0.88 -22.68
CA ALA A 121 8.35 -1.07 -21.28
C ALA A 121 7.05 -0.35 -20.94
N THR A 122 6.79 0.82 -21.54
CA THR A 122 5.57 1.60 -21.34
C THR A 122 4.34 0.94 -21.96
N PHE A 123 4.48 0.24 -23.07
CA PHE A 123 3.38 -0.45 -23.72
C PHE A 123 2.98 -1.75 -22.99
N GLU A 124 3.96 -2.48 -22.49
CA GLU A 124 3.75 -3.76 -21.76
C GLU A 124 3.32 -3.54 -20.30
N ALA A 125 3.55 -2.36 -19.75
CA ALA A 125 3.34 -2.04 -18.35
C ALA A 125 2.03 -1.28 -18.06
N ARG A 126 1.03 -1.39 -18.92
CA ARG A 126 -0.29 -0.83 -18.65
C ARG A 126 -1.03 -1.66 -17.62
N GLY A 127 -1.14 -1.11 -16.44
CA GLY A 127 -1.81 -1.76 -15.33
C GLY A 127 -2.16 -0.78 -14.23
N TYR A 128 -2.52 -1.32 -13.10
CA TYR A 128 -2.84 -0.56 -11.91
C TYR A 128 -2.08 -1.11 -10.70
N THR A 129 -1.85 -0.24 -9.73
CA THR A 129 -1.33 -0.60 -8.43
C THR A 129 -2.49 -0.82 -7.46
N ALA A 130 -2.40 -1.85 -6.63
CA ALA A 130 -3.34 -2.08 -5.55
C ALA A 130 -2.55 -2.24 -4.24
N TRP A 131 -2.99 -1.57 -3.19
CA TRP A 131 -2.36 -1.72 -1.89
C TRP A 131 -2.36 -3.19 -1.46
N ASP A 132 -1.21 -3.69 -1.11
CA ASP A 132 -1.08 -4.97 -0.44
C ASP A 132 -1.38 -4.80 1.04
N CYS A 133 -2.61 -5.06 1.45
CA CYS A 133 -3.07 -4.93 2.82
C CYS A 133 -2.29 -5.81 3.82
N THR A 134 -1.54 -6.82 3.35
CA THR A 134 -0.69 -7.67 4.19
C THR A 134 0.66 -7.02 4.51
N SER A 135 0.99 -5.93 3.82
CA SER A 135 2.22 -5.17 4.02
C SER A 135 1.87 -3.77 4.52
N PRO A 136 2.32 -3.38 5.71
CA PRO A 136 1.99 -2.08 6.26
C PRO A 136 2.62 -0.95 5.45
N ALA A 137 1.89 0.15 5.29
CA ALA A 137 2.46 1.40 4.79
C ALA A 137 3.39 2.01 5.85
N PHE A 138 4.33 2.83 5.42
CA PHE A 138 5.31 3.45 6.32
C PHE A 138 5.74 4.82 5.81
N VAL A 139 6.20 5.67 6.70
CA VAL A 139 6.77 6.97 6.33
C VAL A 139 8.29 6.84 6.26
N ARG A 140 8.86 7.26 5.13
CA ARG A 140 10.30 7.41 4.93
C ARG A 140 10.65 8.88 5.02
N HIS A 141 11.68 9.20 5.80
CA HIS A 141 12.25 10.53 5.90
C HIS A 141 13.57 10.59 5.15
N ASP A 142 13.73 11.63 4.35
CA ASP A 142 14.97 11.95 3.66
C ASP A 142 15.22 13.48 3.64
N ALA A 143 16.24 13.92 2.92
CA ALA A 143 16.57 15.35 2.84
C ALA A 143 15.49 16.21 2.17
N ALA A 144 14.60 15.62 1.39
CA ALA A 144 13.50 16.31 0.71
C ALA A 144 12.22 16.36 1.56
N GLY A 145 12.15 15.61 2.67
CA GLY A 145 10.99 15.55 3.57
C GLY A 145 10.49 14.15 3.84
N GLY A 146 9.24 14.06 4.30
CA GLY A 146 8.57 12.80 4.58
C GLY A 146 7.72 12.31 3.39
N THR A 147 7.82 11.03 3.09
CA THR A 147 7.02 10.36 2.05
C THR A 147 6.31 9.14 2.63
N LEU A 148 5.00 9.06 2.50
CA LEU A 148 4.22 7.86 2.79
C LEU A 148 4.48 6.82 1.69
N CYS A 149 5.14 5.73 2.04
CA CYS A 149 5.40 4.61 1.14
C CYS A 149 4.31 3.55 1.31
N ILE A 150 3.64 3.21 0.23
CA ILE A 150 2.53 2.26 0.20
C ILE A 150 2.97 1.03 -0.61
N PRO A 151 3.25 -0.11 0.05
CA PRO A 151 3.58 -1.35 -0.66
C PRO A 151 2.39 -1.79 -1.51
N THR A 152 2.60 -1.97 -2.81
CA THR A 152 1.54 -2.31 -3.75
C THR A 152 1.86 -3.55 -4.58
N ALA A 153 0.82 -4.25 -4.99
CA ALA A 153 0.83 -5.15 -6.12
C ALA A 153 0.66 -4.34 -7.42
N PHE A 154 1.19 -4.84 -8.52
CA PHE A 154 1.02 -4.24 -9.84
C PHE A 154 0.45 -5.29 -10.80
N CYS A 155 -0.71 -5.00 -11.37
CA CYS A 155 -1.47 -5.93 -12.20
C CYS A 155 -1.92 -5.25 -13.49
N SER A 156 -2.05 -6.03 -14.58
CA SER A 156 -2.73 -5.60 -15.78
C SER A 156 -4.22 -5.38 -15.52
N TYR A 157 -4.90 -4.66 -16.43
CA TYR A 157 -6.37 -4.49 -16.35
C TYR A 157 -7.14 -5.79 -16.54
N THR A 158 -6.49 -6.85 -17.04
CA THR A 158 -7.02 -8.20 -17.17
C THR A 158 -6.70 -9.10 -15.97
N GLY A 159 -5.97 -8.57 -14.98
CA GLY A 159 -5.65 -9.28 -13.73
C GLY A 159 -4.35 -10.07 -13.77
N GLU A 160 -3.53 -9.94 -14.83
CA GLU A 160 -2.22 -10.57 -14.90
C GLU A 160 -1.24 -9.86 -13.96
N ALA A 161 -0.39 -10.63 -13.28
CA ALA A 161 0.67 -10.07 -12.45
C ALA A 161 1.76 -9.45 -13.31
N LEU A 162 2.05 -8.17 -13.09
CA LEU A 162 3.12 -7.42 -13.74
C LEU A 162 4.27 -7.10 -12.76
N ASP A 163 4.22 -7.65 -11.56
CA ASP A 163 5.21 -7.52 -10.51
C ASP A 163 5.74 -8.88 -10.05
N GLN A 164 6.79 -8.84 -9.24
CA GLN A 164 7.40 -10.04 -8.66
C GLN A 164 6.66 -10.53 -7.40
N LYS A 165 5.91 -9.67 -6.74
CA LYS A 165 5.23 -9.94 -5.47
C LYS A 165 3.92 -10.72 -5.65
N THR A 166 3.10 -10.32 -6.61
CA THR A 166 1.77 -10.93 -6.83
C THR A 166 1.82 -12.44 -7.05
N PRO A 167 2.74 -13.01 -7.86
CA PRO A 167 2.87 -14.46 -8.00
C PRO A 167 3.20 -15.16 -6.67
N LEU A 168 4.04 -14.56 -5.83
CA LEU A 168 4.38 -15.11 -4.52
C LEU A 168 3.18 -15.10 -3.58
N LEU A 169 2.43 -14.00 -3.52
CA LEU A 169 1.22 -13.90 -2.71
C LEU A 169 0.18 -14.94 -3.13
N ARG A 170 -0.06 -15.10 -4.43
CA ARG A 170 -0.98 -16.12 -4.98
C ARG A 170 -0.52 -17.55 -4.65
N SER A 171 0.79 -17.80 -4.70
CA SER A 171 1.37 -19.10 -4.33
C SER A 171 1.16 -19.39 -2.84
N MET A 172 1.39 -18.41 -1.97
CA MET A 172 1.17 -18.54 -0.52
C MET A 172 -0.30 -18.83 -0.21
N GLU A 173 -1.23 -18.14 -0.84
CA GLU A 173 -2.66 -18.35 -0.68
C GLU A 173 -3.07 -19.78 -1.12
N ALA A 174 -2.58 -20.24 -2.28
CA ALA A 174 -2.84 -21.59 -2.76
C ALA A 174 -2.32 -22.67 -1.78
N ILE A 175 -1.14 -22.47 -1.18
CA ILE A 175 -0.57 -23.37 -0.19
C ILE A 175 -1.44 -23.38 1.09
N ASN A 176 -1.81 -22.21 1.60
CA ASN A 176 -2.65 -22.09 2.78
C ASN A 176 -4.00 -22.79 2.59
N THR A 177 -4.65 -22.60 1.45
CA THR A 177 -5.90 -23.26 1.11
C THR A 177 -5.76 -24.77 1.09
N GLN A 178 -4.67 -25.30 0.53
CA GLN A 178 -4.37 -26.73 0.49
C GLN A 178 -4.10 -27.30 1.89
N GLN A 179 -3.41 -26.58 2.75
CA GLN A 179 -3.12 -27.01 4.12
C GLN A 179 -4.38 -27.06 4.98
N ILE A 180 -5.26 -26.06 4.89
CA ILE A 180 -6.54 -26.02 5.60
C ILE A 180 -7.42 -27.20 5.15
N GLY A 181 -7.50 -27.46 3.84
CA GLY A 181 -8.24 -28.60 3.31
C GLY A 181 -7.75 -29.95 3.84
N ARG A 182 -6.44 -30.14 4.02
CA ARG A 182 -5.85 -31.36 4.59
C ARG A 182 -6.06 -31.50 6.09
N ALA A 183 -6.02 -30.40 6.84
CA ALA A 183 -6.31 -30.42 8.28
C ALA A 183 -7.75 -30.86 8.56
N SER A 184 -8.72 -30.32 7.82
CA SER A 184 -10.14 -30.69 7.95
C SER A 184 -10.45 -32.15 7.57
N CYS A 185 -9.61 -32.77 6.72
CA CYS A 185 -9.73 -34.20 6.40
C CYS A 185 -9.17 -35.12 7.49
N ARG A 186 -8.20 -34.65 8.30
CA ARG A 186 -7.62 -35.44 9.40
C ARG A 186 -8.51 -35.52 10.65
N GLU A 187 -9.38 -34.55 10.85
CA GLU A 187 -10.30 -34.53 12.00
C GLU A 187 -11.58 -35.37 11.79
N ARG A 188 -11.72 -36.02 10.64
CA ARG A 188 -12.89 -36.87 10.32
C ARG A 188 -12.61 -38.37 10.29
N VAL A 189 -11.53 -38.84 10.92
CA VAL A 189 -11.24 -40.27 11.08
C VAL A 189 -11.28 -40.65 12.55
#